data_47a64cd37550a19d496c0b28c1415a1e
#
_entry.id   47a64cd37550a19d496c0b28c1415a1e
#
_cell.length_a   1.000
_cell.length_b   1.000
_cell.length_c   1.000
_cell.angle_alpha   90.00
_cell.angle_beta   90.00
_cell.angle_gamma   90.00
#
_symmetry.space_group_name_H-M   'P 1'
#
loop_
_entity.id
_entity.type
_entity.pdbx_description
1 polymer ?
#
loop_
_entity_poly.entity_id
_entity_poly.type
_entity_poly.pdbx_seq_one_letter_code
_entity_poly.pdbx_strand_id
1 'polypeptide(L)'
;IKRSHVWFSIKLFFINPGMYFRMMNDQYDVIHTIGIRSFQSFIAALVAKKKKIPLIVSDQGGLTTHPDLRSKGVWTKILYQIQSPMIKFIINQAKKIIVANEYEKKIFSELTDEDKIEVVRNGINLENMKSTVDFKKKYAISHDYFLFLGRFHEVKGVDTLLEAMNLIKDHPLMSTNKLVIMGVDFGFEKKMLKMIKEMNLDNVVKIIKNPPREDVISAYNESEFLVLPSRWELSPLTPLEGFAFKKPTISTKAHGIPYTLHDRKDSILVESGNFKELSDVIVELLNDKIKCEQLGMEGYEYVQKECNSRKMAKQILNIYEKISK
;
A
#
# COMPACT_ATOMS: atom_id res chain seq x y z
N ILE A 1 19.03 3.78 17.15
CA ILE A 1 18.84 4.28 15.76
C ILE A 1 19.86 5.40 15.53
N LYS A 2 20.75 5.21 14.56
CA LYS A 2 21.71 6.25 14.14
C LYS A 2 21.09 7.08 13.01
N ARG A 3 21.08 8.41 13.12
CA ARG A 3 20.58 9.33 12.10
C ARG A 3 21.73 10.07 11.44
N SER A 4 21.68 10.27 10.11
CA SER A 4 22.63 11.07 9.36
C SER A 4 22.00 12.39 8.92
N HIS A 5 22.79 13.47 8.96
CA HIS A 5 22.32 14.79 8.51
C HIS A 5 22.01 14.76 7.01
N VAL A 6 20.88 15.36 6.62
CA VAL A 6 20.49 15.54 5.22
C VAL A 6 21.06 16.88 4.75
N TRP A 7 21.88 16.86 3.71
CA TRP A 7 22.46 18.06 3.14
C TRP A 7 21.53 18.76 2.17
N PHE A 8 20.83 17.95 1.37
CA PHE A 8 19.96 18.45 0.34
C PHE A 8 18.80 17.46 0.07
N SER A 9 17.63 17.98 -0.30
CA SER A 9 16.49 17.15 -0.68
C SER A 9 15.77 17.72 -1.89
N ILE A 10 15.38 16.85 -2.83
CA ILE A 10 14.46 17.15 -3.93
C ILE A 10 13.26 16.24 -3.75
N LYS A 11 12.14 16.78 -3.34
CA LYS A 11 10.93 16.03 -2.98
C LYS A 11 11.28 14.94 -1.94
N LEU A 12 11.15 13.65 -2.30
CA LEU A 12 11.45 12.51 -1.42
C LEU A 12 12.88 11.95 -1.61
N PHE A 13 13.71 12.56 -2.43
CA PHE A 13 15.10 12.15 -2.62
C PHE A 13 16.02 12.96 -1.71
N PHE A 14 16.58 12.30 -0.68
CA PHE A 14 17.41 12.91 0.36
C PHE A 14 18.86 12.56 0.15
N ILE A 15 19.75 13.56 0.09
CA ILE A 15 21.20 13.38 -0.06
C ILE A 15 21.87 13.58 1.30
N ASN A 16 22.50 12.54 1.80
CA ASN A 16 23.16 12.51 3.11
C ASN A 16 24.55 11.78 3.05
N PRO A 17 25.58 12.41 2.48
CA PRO A 17 26.88 11.78 2.25
C PRO A 17 27.57 11.29 3.52
N GLY A 18 27.32 11.93 4.66
CA GLY A 18 27.82 11.50 5.97
C GLY A 18 27.45 10.07 6.38
N MET A 19 26.39 9.51 5.75
CA MET A 19 26.03 8.12 5.93
C MET A 19 27.14 7.15 5.47
N TYR A 20 27.81 7.47 4.35
CA TYR A 20 28.91 6.65 3.84
C TYR A 20 30.04 6.48 4.87
N PHE A 21 30.57 7.58 5.40
CA PHE A 21 31.68 7.54 6.37
C PHE A 21 31.27 6.80 7.65
N ARG A 22 30.03 7.01 8.11
CA ARG A 22 29.52 6.31 9.28
C ARG A 22 29.42 4.81 9.05
N MET A 23 28.84 4.38 7.93
CA MET A 23 28.74 2.96 7.59
C MET A 23 30.09 2.31 7.35
N MET A 24 31.08 3.06 6.86
CA MET A 24 32.43 2.55 6.69
C MET A 24 33.13 2.24 8.01
N ASN A 25 32.83 2.98 9.08
CA ASN A 25 33.43 2.80 10.41
C ASN A 25 32.71 1.74 11.26
N ASP A 26 31.47 1.36 10.94
CA ASP A 26 30.72 0.33 11.66
C ASP A 26 30.99 -1.07 11.03
N GLN A 27 30.74 -2.14 11.79
CA GLN A 27 30.79 -3.53 11.31
C GLN A 27 29.38 -4.07 11.08
N TYR A 28 29.22 -4.84 10.03
CA TYR A 28 27.95 -5.47 9.64
C TYR A 28 28.20 -6.84 9.03
N ASP A 29 27.34 -7.81 9.32
CA ASP A 29 27.32 -9.11 8.65
C ASP A 29 26.51 -9.05 7.36
N VAL A 30 25.45 -8.21 7.34
CA VAL A 30 24.54 -7.98 6.20
C VAL A 30 24.14 -6.52 6.18
N ILE A 31 24.00 -5.96 4.99
CA ILE A 31 23.37 -4.66 4.79
C ILE A 31 22.03 -4.88 4.08
N HIS A 32 20.92 -4.44 4.69
CA HIS A 32 19.59 -4.47 4.07
C HIS A 32 19.08 -3.05 3.88
N THR A 33 18.75 -2.70 2.64
CA THR A 33 18.21 -1.38 2.29
C THR A 33 16.81 -1.48 1.71
N ILE A 34 15.98 -0.47 1.98
CA ILE A 34 14.61 -0.40 1.52
C ILE A 34 14.45 0.79 0.57
N GLY A 35 13.85 0.54 -0.60
CA GLY A 35 13.62 1.55 -1.63
C GLY A 35 14.83 1.74 -2.55
N ILE A 36 14.82 1.06 -3.68
CA ILE A 36 15.95 1.00 -4.64
C ILE A 36 16.32 2.36 -5.24
N ARG A 37 15.39 3.32 -5.31
CA ARG A 37 15.62 4.66 -5.87
C ARG A 37 16.18 5.66 -4.88
N SER A 38 16.50 5.26 -3.67
CA SER A 38 17.01 6.17 -2.66
C SER A 38 18.52 6.36 -2.74
N PHE A 39 19.01 7.55 -2.43
CA PHE A 39 20.44 7.81 -2.26
C PHE A 39 21.04 6.92 -1.16
N GLN A 40 20.27 6.61 -0.13
CA GLN A 40 20.65 5.72 0.97
C GLN A 40 20.98 4.31 0.47
N SER A 41 20.15 3.79 -0.45
CA SER A 41 20.41 2.47 -1.06
C SER A 41 21.65 2.47 -1.94
N PHE A 42 21.92 3.57 -2.63
CA PHE A 42 23.16 3.73 -3.38
C PHE A 42 24.39 3.73 -2.47
N ILE A 43 24.36 4.50 -1.38
CA ILE A 43 25.43 4.51 -0.37
C ILE A 43 25.61 3.13 0.26
N ALA A 44 24.52 2.45 0.61
CA ALA A 44 24.55 1.09 1.13
C ALA A 44 25.24 0.12 0.16
N ALA A 45 24.94 0.21 -1.14
CA ALA A 45 25.58 -0.61 -2.17
C ALA A 45 27.06 -0.30 -2.35
N LEU A 46 27.48 0.97 -2.26
CA LEU A 46 28.88 1.37 -2.29
C LEU A 46 29.67 0.79 -1.10
N VAL A 47 29.10 0.90 0.10
CA VAL A 47 29.72 0.35 1.32
C VAL A 47 29.80 -1.17 1.25
N ALA A 48 28.71 -1.83 0.86
CA ALA A 48 28.64 -3.28 0.69
C ALA A 48 29.74 -3.78 -0.25
N LYS A 49 29.89 -3.12 -1.43
CA LYS A 49 30.97 -3.43 -2.39
C LYS A 49 32.35 -3.27 -1.77
N LYS A 50 32.61 -2.13 -1.12
CA LYS A 50 33.94 -1.81 -0.59
C LYS A 50 34.35 -2.71 0.58
N LYS A 51 33.38 -3.04 1.45
CA LYS A 51 33.63 -3.93 2.62
C LYS A 51 33.42 -5.41 2.31
N LYS A 52 32.98 -5.76 1.08
CA LYS A 52 32.64 -7.13 0.66
C LYS A 52 31.55 -7.77 1.55
N ILE A 53 30.58 -6.96 1.98
CA ILE A 53 29.46 -7.38 2.81
C ILE A 53 28.26 -7.69 1.90
N PRO A 54 27.48 -8.78 2.14
CA PRO A 54 26.27 -9.07 1.40
C PRO A 54 25.26 -7.92 1.49
N LEU A 55 24.68 -7.52 0.33
CA LEU A 55 23.63 -6.52 0.23
C LEU A 55 22.29 -7.20 -0.07
N ILE A 56 21.26 -6.86 0.69
CA ILE A 56 19.87 -7.16 0.38
C ILE A 56 19.16 -5.85 0.04
N VAL A 57 18.27 -5.92 -0.93
CA VAL A 57 17.43 -4.80 -1.34
C VAL A 57 15.97 -5.20 -1.28
N SER A 58 15.14 -4.45 -0.55
CA SER A 58 13.66 -4.53 -0.66
C SER A 58 13.16 -3.30 -1.40
N ASP A 59 12.43 -3.49 -2.51
CA ASP A 59 12.05 -2.34 -3.32
C ASP A 59 10.81 -1.59 -2.81
N GLN A 60 9.80 -2.32 -2.38
CA GLN A 60 8.53 -1.74 -1.90
C GLN A 60 7.91 -0.75 -2.91
N GLY A 61 8.04 -1.03 -4.19
CA GLY A 61 7.41 -0.26 -5.24
C GLY A 61 8.23 0.85 -5.91
N GLY A 62 9.49 0.95 -5.61
CA GLY A 62 10.34 1.99 -6.19
C GLY A 62 10.60 1.83 -7.69
N LEU A 63 10.71 0.59 -8.19
CA LEU A 63 10.93 0.31 -9.62
C LEU A 63 9.67 0.31 -10.45
N THR A 64 8.59 -0.14 -9.88
CA THR A 64 7.31 -0.04 -10.56
C THR A 64 7.02 1.42 -10.74
N THR A 65 7.05 1.83 -11.96
CA THR A 65 6.82 3.23 -12.32
C THR A 65 5.42 3.63 -11.85
N HIS A 66 5.41 4.34 -10.73
CA HIS A 66 4.22 5.10 -10.34
C HIS A 66 3.75 5.88 -11.58
N PRO A 67 2.46 5.91 -11.93
CA PRO A 67 1.95 6.64 -13.09
C PRO A 67 2.44 8.08 -13.17
N ASP A 68 2.60 8.74 -12.02
CA ASP A 68 3.14 10.10 -11.94
C ASP A 68 4.59 10.24 -12.43
N LEU A 69 5.36 9.15 -12.45
CA LEU A 69 6.72 9.16 -12.97
C LEU A 69 6.77 8.94 -14.49
N ARG A 70 5.72 8.34 -15.08
CA ARG A 70 5.64 8.14 -16.54
C ARG A 70 5.01 9.31 -17.28
N SER A 71 4.07 10.01 -16.69
CA SER A 71 3.17 10.91 -17.41
C SER A 71 3.55 12.39 -17.39
N LYS A 72 4.40 12.86 -16.48
CA LYS A 72 4.63 14.29 -16.27
C LYS A 72 6.02 14.76 -16.67
N GLY A 73 6.15 15.10 -17.95
CA GLY A 73 7.14 16.04 -18.45
C GLY A 73 8.54 15.51 -18.71
N VAL A 74 9.28 16.26 -19.51
CA VAL A 74 10.68 16.01 -19.91
C VAL A 74 11.60 15.85 -18.69
N TRP A 75 11.39 16.63 -17.65
CA TRP A 75 12.20 16.59 -16.42
C TRP A 75 12.11 15.27 -15.64
N THR A 76 10.95 14.63 -15.61
CA THR A 76 10.81 13.31 -14.95
C THR A 76 11.51 12.20 -15.75
N LYS A 77 11.49 12.27 -17.08
CA LYS A 77 12.26 11.35 -17.94
C LYS A 77 13.76 11.53 -17.74
N ILE A 78 14.25 12.77 -17.65
CA ILE A 78 15.67 13.08 -17.40
C ILE A 78 16.08 12.56 -16.01
N LEU A 79 15.31 12.80 -14.96
CA LEU A 79 15.59 12.27 -13.60
C LEU A 79 15.62 10.74 -13.60
N TYR A 80 14.72 10.10 -14.35
CA TYR A 80 14.71 8.64 -14.49
C TYR A 80 15.97 8.12 -15.17
N GLN A 81 16.42 8.79 -16.24
CA GLN A 81 17.65 8.44 -16.96
C GLN A 81 18.89 8.62 -16.08
N ILE A 82 18.95 9.68 -15.27
CA ILE A 82 20.06 9.92 -14.32
C ILE A 82 20.08 8.86 -13.20
N GLN A 83 18.92 8.39 -12.73
CA GLN A 83 18.83 7.35 -11.72
C GLN A 83 19.11 5.93 -12.23
N SER A 84 18.95 5.69 -13.53
CA SER A 84 19.11 4.36 -14.12
C SER A 84 20.48 3.72 -13.83
N PRO A 85 21.63 4.40 -14.00
CA PRO A 85 22.93 3.82 -13.64
C PRO A 85 23.05 3.48 -12.16
N MET A 86 22.49 4.32 -11.29
CA MET A 86 22.46 4.09 -9.84
C MET A 86 21.66 2.84 -9.51
N ILE A 87 20.46 2.69 -10.08
CA ILE A 87 19.59 1.53 -9.90
C ILE A 87 20.27 0.25 -10.39
N LYS A 88 20.86 0.26 -11.60
CA LYS A 88 21.60 -0.87 -12.14
C LYS A 88 22.78 -1.26 -11.23
N PHE A 89 23.50 -0.27 -10.72
CA PHE A 89 24.61 -0.52 -9.77
C PHE A 89 24.09 -1.20 -8.50
N ILE A 90 22.99 -0.74 -7.91
CA ILE A 90 22.39 -1.33 -6.70
C ILE A 90 21.97 -2.77 -6.97
N ILE A 91 21.25 -3.03 -8.07
CA ILE A 91 20.79 -4.37 -8.48
C ILE A 91 22.00 -5.32 -8.65
N ASN A 92 23.05 -4.86 -9.34
CA ASN A 92 24.26 -5.67 -9.57
C ASN A 92 25.00 -6.01 -8.28
N GLN A 93 24.99 -5.12 -7.28
CA GLN A 93 25.61 -5.36 -5.97
C GLN A 93 24.74 -6.21 -5.03
N ALA A 94 23.43 -6.29 -5.29
CA ALA A 94 22.53 -7.07 -4.45
C ALA A 94 22.85 -8.57 -4.55
N LYS A 95 23.02 -9.21 -3.40
CA LYS A 95 23.08 -10.66 -3.28
C LYS A 95 21.68 -11.27 -3.34
N LYS A 96 20.70 -10.58 -2.75
CA LYS A 96 19.27 -10.92 -2.80
C LYS A 96 18.44 -9.64 -2.94
N ILE A 97 17.31 -9.78 -3.66
CA ILE A 97 16.28 -8.75 -3.83
C ILE A 97 14.98 -9.32 -3.27
N ILE A 98 14.41 -8.64 -2.29
CA ILE A 98 13.14 -9.02 -1.69
C ILE A 98 12.02 -8.21 -2.35
N VAL A 99 11.03 -8.90 -2.86
CA VAL A 99 9.84 -8.34 -3.49
C VAL A 99 8.58 -8.77 -2.75
N ALA A 100 7.51 -7.97 -2.82
CA ALA A 100 6.32 -8.21 -2.02
C ALA A 100 5.37 -9.27 -2.63
N ASN A 101 5.44 -9.50 -3.93
CA ASN A 101 4.58 -10.45 -4.64
C ASN A 101 5.15 -10.84 -6.03
N GLU A 102 4.47 -11.75 -6.72
CA GLU A 102 4.86 -12.24 -8.04
C GLU A 102 4.77 -11.17 -9.14
N TYR A 103 3.95 -10.13 -8.98
CA TYR A 103 3.91 -9.01 -9.91
C TYR A 103 5.24 -8.24 -9.89
N GLU A 104 5.73 -7.94 -8.72
CA GLU A 104 7.01 -7.25 -8.53
C GLU A 104 8.18 -8.17 -8.97
N LYS A 105 8.09 -9.48 -8.68
CA LYS A 105 9.06 -10.47 -9.16
C LYS A 105 9.23 -10.42 -10.67
N LYS A 106 8.14 -10.40 -11.45
CA LYS A 106 8.20 -10.30 -12.91
C LYS A 106 8.95 -9.06 -13.39
N ILE A 107 8.79 -7.93 -12.71
CA ILE A 107 9.49 -6.69 -13.08
C ILE A 107 10.99 -6.81 -12.82
N PHE A 108 11.38 -7.42 -11.70
CA PHE A 108 12.80 -7.61 -11.38
C PHE A 108 13.47 -8.70 -12.22
N SER A 109 12.74 -9.73 -12.67
CA SER A 109 13.27 -10.78 -13.56
C SER A 109 13.75 -10.23 -14.91
N GLU A 110 13.25 -9.07 -15.34
CA GLU A 110 13.74 -8.37 -16.53
C GLU A 110 15.08 -7.64 -16.30
N LEU A 111 15.50 -7.50 -15.06
CA LEU A 111 16.64 -6.67 -14.65
C LEU A 111 17.79 -7.46 -14.02
N THR A 112 17.52 -8.67 -13.55
CA THR A 112 18.51 -9.54 -12.87
C THR A 112 18.06 -11.01 -12.91
N ASP A 113 18.97 -11.90 -12.52
CA ASP A 113 18.71 -13.34 -12.45
C ASP A 113 17.64 -13.66 -11.41
N GLU A 114 16.75 -14.59 -11.70
CA GLU A 114 15.64 -14.96 -10.81
C GLU A 114 16.09 -15.56 -9.49
N ASP A 115 17.26 -16.21 -9.45
CA ASP A 115 17.84 -16.81 -8.25
C ASP A 115 18.19 -15.77 -7.17
N LYS A 116 18.33 -14.50 -7.57
CA LYS A 116 18.51 -13.38 -6.65
C LYS A 116 17.21 -12.87 -6.06
N ILE A 117 16.05 -13.22 -6.63
CA ILE A 117 14.75 -12.64 -6.25
C ILE A 117 14.03 -13.56 -5.27
N GLU A 118 13.68 -13.03 -4.11
CA GLU A 118 12.92 -13.71 -3.06
C GLU A 118 11.58 -13.01 -2.85
N VAL A 119 10.49 -13.76 -2.94
CA VAL A 119 9.14 -13.22 -2.65
C VAL A 119 8.85 -13.34 -1.16
N VAL A 120 8.75 -12.21 -0.49
CA VAL A 120 8.35 -12.12 0.92
C VAL A 120 7.16 -11.17 1.03
N ARG A 121 5.98 -11.74 1.25
CA ARG A 121 4.73 -10.97 1.35
C ARG A 121 4.78 -9.95 2.47
N ASN A 122 4.19 -8.79 2.25
CA ASN A 122 4.00 -7.80 3.30
C ASN A 122 3.17 -8.39 4.45
N GLY A 123 3.63 -8.16 5.67
CA GLY A 123 2.96 -8.64 6.88
C GLY A 123 2.51 -7.49 7.77
N ILE A 124 1.32 -7.64 8.35
CA ILE A 124 0.80 -6.71 9.36
C ILE A 124 1.04 -7.24 10.77
N ASN A 125 1.16 -6.33 11.73
CA ASN A 125 1.27 -6.72 13.15
C ASN A 125 -0.13 -6.91 13.74
N LEU A 126 -0.58 -8.16 13.78
CA LEU A 126 -1.92 -8.54 14.27
C LEU A 126 -2.13 -8.23 15.75
N GLU A 127 -1.07 -8.22 16.56
CA GLU A 127 -1.16 -7.91 17.99
C GLU A 127 -1.55 -6.46 18.25
N ASN A 128 -1.18 -5.56 17.33
CA ASN A 128 -1.50 -4.14 17.39
C ASN A 128 -2.86 -3.80 16.77
N MET A 129 -3.57 -4.78 16.19
CA MET A 129 -4.87 -4.58 15.57
C MET A 129 -6.00 -4.78 16.59
N LYS A 130 -6.04 -3.89 17.58
CA LYS A 130 -7.05 -3.92 18.67
C LYS A 130 -7.79 -2.59 18.68
N SER A 131 -9.10 -2.63 18.45
CA SER A 131 -9.98 -1.46 18.58
C SER A 131 -10.07 -1.04 20.06
N THR A 132 -9.86 0.26 20.31
CA THR A 132 -9.89 0.86 21.66
C THR A 132 -10.81 2.06 21.74
N VAL A 133 -11.36 2.50 20.63
CA VAL A 133 -12.21 3.69 20.50
C VAL A 133 -13.57 3.27 19.96
N ASP A 134 -14.64 3.81 20.48
CA ASP A 134 -15.96 3.76 19.87
C ASP A 134 -15.99 4.79 18.74
N PHE A 135 -15.69 4.31 17.51
CA PHE A 135 -15.49 5.15 16.36
C PHE A 135 -16.78 5.82 15.91
N LYS A 136 -17.88 5.08 15.85
CA LYS A 136 -19.19 5.62 15.48
C LYS A 136 -19.60 6.76 16.39
N LYS A 137 -19.44 6.58 17.71
CA LYS A 137 -19.77 7.61 18.70
C LYS A 137 -18.86 8.83 18.57
N LYS A 138 -17.54 8.63 18.47
CA LYS A 138 -16.55 9.72 18.35
C LYS A 138 -16.82 10.63 17.17
N TYR A 139 -17.22 10.07 16.04
CA TYR A 139 -17.44 10.81 14.79
C TYR A 139 -18.92 11.06 14.49
N ALA A 140 -19.82 10.82 15.44
CA ALA A 140 -21.27 10.98 15.27
C ALA A 140 -21.80 10.29 14.01
N ILE A 141 -21.47 9.01 13.85
CA ILE A 141 -21.93 8.16 12.75
C ILE A 141 -23.07 7.30 13.28
N SER A 142 -24.29 7.60 12.90
CA SER A 142 -25.52 6.91 13.37
C SER A 142 -25.91 5.70 12.51
N HIS A 143 -25.24 5.48 11.40
CA HIS A 143 -25.55 4.43 10.42
C HIS A 143 -24.41 3.41 10.32
N ASP A 144 -24.68 2.28 9.70
CA ASP A 144 -23.63 1.39 9.25
C ASP A 144 -22.83 2.06 8.13
N TYR A 145 -21.58 1.61 7.92
CA TYR A 145 -20.76 2.24 6.91
C TYR A 145 -19.76 1.27 6.30
N PHE A 146 -19.40 1.54 5.05
CA PHE A 146 -18.24 0.97 4.41
C PHE A 146 -17.14 2.02 4.29
N LEU A 147 -15.88 1.57 4.26
CA LEU A 147 -14.74 2.41 4.52
C LEU A 147 -13.80 2.51 3.32
N PHE A 148 -13.51 3.74 2.87
CA PHE A 148 -12.31 4.05 2.12
C PHE A 148 -11.24 4.57 3.07
N LEU A 149 -10.04 3.96 3.05
CA LEU A 149 -8.89 4.46 3.78
C LEU A 149 -7.67 4.57 2.86
N GLY A 150 -7.13 5.78 2.74
CA GLY A 150 -5.96 6.01 1.91
C GLY A 150 -5.59 7.49 1.76
N ARG A 151 -4.49 7.76 1.09
CA ARG A 151 -4.12 9.12 0.71
C ARG A 151 -5.16 9.68 -0.28
N PHE A 152 -5.55 10.93 -0.10
CA PHE A 152 -6.39 11.61 -1.09
C PHE A 152 -5.52 12.01 -2.28
N HIS A 153 -5.39 11.07 -3.20
CA HIS A 153 -4.57 11.17 -4.40
C HIS A 153 -5.29 10.48 -5.57
N GLU A 154 -5.14 11.00 -6.78
CA GLU A 154 -5.80 10.50 -7.99
C GLU A 154 -5.60 8.98 -8.21
N VAL A 155 -4.40 8.48 -7.87
CA VAL A 155 -4.05 7.06 -7.98
C VAL A 155 -4.92 6.15 -7.11
N LYS A 156 -5.52 6.69 -6.02
CA LYS A 156 -6.38 5.93 -5.11
C LYS A 156 -7.83 5.79 -5.59
N GLY A 157 -8.19 6.45 -6.70
CA GLY A 157 -9.49 6.28 -7.35
C GLY A 157 -10.68 6.81 -6.56
N VAL A 158 -10.47 7.81 -5.69
CA VAL A 158 -11.56 8.41 -4.89
C VAL A 158 -12.64 9.01 -5.79
N ASP A 159 -12.27 9.57 -6.94
CA ASP A 159 -13.22 10.06 -7.95
C ASP A 159 -14.09 8.93 -8.49
N THR A 160 -13.51 7.79 -8.86
CA THR A 160 -14.28 6.61 -9.30
C THR A 160 -15.25 6.14 -8.21
N LEU A 161 -14.84 6.20 -6.93
CA LEU A 161 -15.73 5.86 -5.81
C LEU A 161 -16.88 6.86 -5.68
N LEU A 162 -16.62 8.16 -5.81
CA LEU A 162 -17.68 9.18 -5.75
C LEU A 162 -18.64 9.09 -6.94
N GLU A 163 -18.15 8.75 -8.13
CA GLU A 163 -19.00 8.46 -9.29
C GLU A 163 -19.89 7.23 -9.05
N ALA A 164 -19.35 6.17 -8.46
CA ALA A 164 -20.13 5.01 -8.05
C ALA A 164 -21.20 5.38 -7.01
N MET A 165 -20.83 6.17 -5.99
CA MET A 165 -21.75 6.67 -4.98
C MET A 165 -22.90 7.51 -5.58
N ASN A 166 -22.59 8.33 -6.60
CA ASN A 166 -23.62 9.13 -7.28
C ASN A 166 -24.67 8.27 -7.98
N LEU A 167 -24.32 7.06 -8.46
CA LEU A 167 -25.29 6.13 -9.04
C LEU A 167 -26.24 5.51 -7.99
N ILE A 168 -25.75 5.30 -6.77
CA ILE A 168 -26.48 4.57 -5.72
C ILE A 168 -26.94 5.45 -4.55
N LYS A 169 -26.69 6.76 -4.55
CA LYS A 169 -27.02 7.66 -3.43
C LYS A 169 -28.49 7.62 -3.01
N ASP A 170 -29.41 7.40 -3.98
CA ASP A 170 -30.85 7.32 -3.76
C ASP A 170 -31.35 5.86 -3.59
N HIS A 171 -30.44 4.88 -3.60
CA HIS A 171 -30.77 3.48 -3.37
C HIS A 171 -31.26 3.28 -1.92
N PRO A 172 -32.31 2.46 -1.65
CA PRO A 172 -32.87 2.26 -0.30
C PRO A 172 -31.82 1.89 0.76
N LEU A 173 -30.79 1.11 0.42
CA LEU A 173 -29.71 0.73 1.31
C LEU A 173 -28.88 1.93 1.82
N MET A 174 -28.83 3.03 1.10
CA MET A 174 -28.10 4.23 1.51
C MET A 174 -28.82 5.03 2.60
N SER A 175 -30.06 4.68 2.93
CA SER A 175 -30.78 5.25 4.09
C SER A 175 -30.19 4.76 5.42
N THR A 176 -29.59 3.56 5.44
CA THR A 176 -29.00 2.94 6.63
C THR A 176 -27.48 2.77 6.55
N ASN A 177 -26.88 2.99 5.38
CA ASN A 177 -25.46 2.84 5.16
C ASN A 177 -24.84 4.13 4.62
N LYS A 178 -23.59 4.41 4.98
CA LYS A 178 -22.82 5.56 4.47
C LYS A 178 -21.42 5.15 4.03
N LEU A 179 -20.82 5.94 3.16
CA LEU A 179 -19.41 5.87 2.85
C LEU A 179 -18.63 6.75 3.83
N VAL A 180 -17.67 6.18 4.53
CA VAL A 180 -16.68 6.93 5.30
C VAL A 180 -15.37 6.98 4.51
N ILE A 181 -14.89 8.19 4.20
CA ILE A 181 -13.61 8.44 3.53
C ILE A 181 -12.62 8.95 4.57
N MET A 182 -11.58 8.18 4.84
CA MET A 182 -10.53 8.54 5.79
C MET A 182 -9.16 8.66 5.11
N GLY A 183 -8.40 9.68 5.49
CA GLY A 183 -7.04 9.79 4.98
C GLY A 183 -6.38 11.14 5.13
N VAL A 184 -5.27 11.28 4.41
CA VAL A 184 -4.42 12.49 4.39
C VAL A 184 -4.40 13.04 2.96
N ASP A 185 -4.46 14.36 2.82
CA ASP A 185 -4.42 15.01 1.51
C ASP A 185 -3.03 14.92 0.86
N PHE A 186 -3.04 14.48 -0.38
CA PHE A 186 -1.91 14.45 -1.31
C PHE A 186 -2.27 15.16 -2.64
N GLY A 187 -3.00 16.27 -2.53
CA GLY A 187 -3.36 17.13 -3.65
C GLY A 187 -4.69 16.81 -4.33
N PHE A 188 -5.53 15.95 -3.76
CA PHE A 188 -6.82 15.58 -4.33
C PHE A 188 -8.03 16.09 -3.52
N GLU A 189 -7.84 16.59 -2.31
CA GLU A 189 -8.91 17.01 -1.40
C GLU A 189 -9.85 18.05 -2.04
N LYS A 190 -9.32 19.07 -2.66
CA LYS A 190 -10.14 20.12 -3.30
C LYS A 190 -11.08 19.56 -4.38
N LYS A 191 -10.55 18.67 -5.23
CA LYS A 191 -11.35 17.99 -6.27
C LYS A 191 -12.41 17.09 -5.64
N MET A 192 -12.04 16.30 -4.65
CA MET A 192 -12.95 15.41 -3.91
C MET A 192 -14.12 16.19 -3.30
N LEU A 193 -13.85 17.28 -2.58
CA LEU A 193 -14.88 18.12 -1.95
C LEU A 193 -15.79 18.77 -2.99
N LYS A 194 -15.23 19.21 -4.12
CA LYS A 194 -16.02 19.76 -5.23
C LYS A 194 -16.96 18.72 -5.81
N MET A 195 -16.49 17.51 -6.08
CA MET A 195 -17.30 16.40 -6.59
C MET A 195 -18.44 16.04 -5.64
N ILE A 196 -18.18 15.96 -4.33
CA ILE A 196 -19.20 15.66 -3.32
C ILE A 196 -20.35 16.68 -3.39
N LYS A 197 -20.04 17.97 -3.49
CA LYS A 197 -21.05 19.04 -3.62
C LYS A 197 -21.80 18.97 -4.94
N GLU A 198 -21.10 18.86 -6.06
CA GLU A 198 -21.71 18.81 -7.40
C GLU A 198 -22.63 17.59 -7.58
N MET A 199 -22.32 16.48 -6.95
CA MET A 199 -23.10 15.25 -6.99
C MET A 199 -24.14 15.13 -5.86
N ASN A 200 -24.21 16.11 -4.94
CA ASN A 200 -25.11 16.11 -3.78
C ASN A 200 -24.92 14.86 -2.90
N LEU A 201 -23.67 14.54 -2.54
CA LEU A 201 -23.31 13.35 -1.75
C LEU A 201 -23.15 13.62 -0.26
N ASP A 202 -23.34 14.86 0.22
CA ASP A 202 -23.10 15.27 1.63
C ASP A 202 -23.88 14.40 2.65
N ASN A 203 -25.04 13.87 2.27
CA ASN A 203 -25.87 13.03 3.13
C ASN A 203 -25.40 11.58 3.21
N VAL A 204 -24.64 11.09 2.25
CA VAL A 204 -24.21 9.68 2.13
C VAL A 204 -22.70 9.48 2.27
N VAL A 205 -21.91 10.57 2.30
CA VAL A 205 -20.44 10.53 2.43
C VAL A 205 -20.00 11.31 3.66
N LYS A 206 -19.20 10.70 4.52
CA LYS A 206 -18.52 11.32 5.66
C LYS A 206 -17.02 11.34 5.43
N ILE A 207 -16.38 12.52 5.57
CA ILE A 207 -14.93 12.66 5.42
C ILE A 207 -14.28 12.83 6.79
N ILE A 208 -13.19 12.10 7.03
CA ILE A 208 -12.35 12.21 8.23
C ILE A 208 -10.91 12.39 7.80
N LYS A 209 -10.35 13.57 8.08
CA LYS A 209 -9.00 13.94 7.66
C LYS A 209 -7.99 13.72 8.77
N ASN A 210 -6.80 13.25 8.39
CA ASN A 210 -5.66 13.06 9.29
C ASN A 210 -6.01 12.25 10.55
N PRO A 211 -6.69 11.09 10.42
CA PRO A 211 -7.10 10.30 11.58
C PRO A 211 -5.88 9.79 12.34
N PRO A 212 -5.89 9.78 13.68
CA PRO A 212 -4.88 9.07 14.45
C PRO A 212 -5.00 7.56 14.24
N ARG A 213 -3.92 6.81 14.48
CA ARG A 213 -3.84 5.37 14.21
C ARG A 213 -4.91 4.56 14.94
N GLU A 214 -5.23 4.92 16.16
CA GLU A 214 -6.26 4.27 16.97
C GLU A 214 -7.65 4.38 16.34
N ASP A 215 -7.97 5.54 15.77
CA ASP A 215 -9.24 5.75 15.06
C ASP A 215 -9.30 4.94 13.76
N VAL A 216 -8.18 4.83 13.06
CA VAL A 216 -8.07 3.99 11.86
C VAL A 216 -8.35 2.53 12.20
N ILE A 217 -7.77 2.03 13.29
CA ILE A 217 -7.97 0.65 13.76
C ILE A 217 -9.44 0.40 14.13
N SER A 218 -10.04 1.35 14.84
CA SER A 218 -11.44 1.26 15.25
C SER A 218 -12.41 1.40 14.06
N ALA A 219 -12.05 2.22 13.06
CA ALA A 219 -12.82 2.34 11.82
C ALA A 219 -12.85 1.03 11.03
N TYR A 220 -11.74 0.27 10.96
CA TYR A 220 -11.75 -1.07 10.38
C TYR A 220 -12.72 -1.99 11.12
N ASN A 221 -12.63 -2.01 12.46
CA ASN A 221 -13.44 -2.91 13.28
C ASN A 221 -14.93 -2.69 13.10
N GLU A 222 -15.36 -1.43 13.00
CA GLU A 222 -16.78 -1.04 12.95
C GLU A 222 -17.35 -0.92 11.54
N SER A 223 -16.53 -0.97 10.48
CA SER A 223 -17.00 -0.95 9.09
C SER A 223 -17.64 -2.28 8.68
N GLU A 224 -18.49 -2.27 7.64
CA GLU A 224 -19.02 -3.48 7.01
C GLU A 224 -17.94 -4.12 6.12
N PHE A 225 -17.36 -3.35 5.23
CA PHE A 225 -16.30 -3.75 4.31
C PHE A 225 -15.45 -2.55 3.88
N LEU A 226 -14.38 -2.82 3.14
CA LEU A 226 -13.51 -1.78 2.60
C LEU A 226 -13.73 -1.58 1.10
N VAL A 227 -13.50 -0.36 0.62
CA VAL A 227 -13.47 -0.06 -0.81
C VAL A 227 -12.17 0.65 -1.14
N LEU A 228 -11.33 0.03 -1.98
CA LEU A 228 -10.05 0.56 -2.41
C LEU A 228 -9.95 0.54 -3.94
N PRO A 229 -10.60 1.48 -4.68
CA PRO A 229 -10.69 1.47 -6.14
C PRO A 229 -9.43 2.05 -6.79
N SER A 230 -8.27 1.66 -6.29
CA SER A 230 -6.98 2.19 -6.70
C SER A 230 -6.67 1.88 -8.17
N ARG A 231 -6.12 2.87 -8.87
CA ARG A 231 -5.60 2.73 -10.23
C ARG A 231 -4.21 2.11 -10.27
N TRP A 232 -3.53 2.16 -9.15
CA TRP A 232 -2.19 1.60 -9.03
C TRP A 232 -1.87 1.25 -7.58
N GLU A 233 -1.48 0.01 -7.34
CA GLU A 233 -0.92 -0.52 -6.09
C GLU A 233 0.06 -1.64 -6.41
N LEU A 234 1.00 -1.87 -5.53
CA LEU A 234 1.87 -3.04 -5.60
C LEU A 234 1.43 -4.14 -4.66
N SER A 235 1.38 -3.83 -3.39
CA SER A 235 0.97 -4.73 -2.32
C SER A 235 0.32 -3.89 -1.23
N PRO A 236 -0.98 -3.56 -1.37
CA PRO A 236 -1.67 -2.66 -0.47
C PRO A 236 -1.80 -3.25 0.93
N LEU A 237 -1.43 -2.49 1.97
CA LEU A 237 -1.57 -2.90 3.36
C LEU A 237 -2.98 -2.70 3.91
N THR A 238 -3.70 -1.69 3.42
CA THR A 238 -5.06 -1.35 3.86
C THR A 238 -6.02 -2.55 3.84
N PRO A 239 -6.12 -3.35 2.77
CA PRO A 239 -6.94 -4.55 2.77
C PRO A 239 -6.48 -5.60 3.78
N LEU A 240 -5.17 -5.81 3.93
CA LEU A 240 -4.64 -6.77 4.90
C LEU A 240 -4.99 -6.37 6.35
N GLU A 241 -4.98 -5.06 6.63
CA GLU A 241 -5.43 -4.52 7.92
C GLU A 241 -6.95 -4.73 8.11
N GLY A 242 -7.75 -4.55 7.07
CA GLY A 242 -9.19 -4.86 7.09
C GLY A 242 -9.47 -6.33 7.35
N PHE A 243 -8.72 -7.22 6.73
CA PHE A 243 -8.82 -8.67 6.94
C PHE A 243 -8.54 -9.07 8.39
N ALA A 244 -7.68 -8.36 9.12
CA ALA A 244 -7.48 -8.60 10.54
C ALA A 244 -8.77 -8.42 11.37
N PHE A 245 -9.73 -7.67 10.86
CA PHE A 245 -11.07 -7.46 11.45
C PHE A 245 -12.17 -8.21 10.69
N LYS A 246 -11.82 -9.18 9.85
CA LYS A 246 -12.76 -9.96 9.03
C LYS A 246 -13.58 -9.08 8.09
N LYS A 247 -13.00 -7.99 7.59
CA LYS A 247 -13.67 -7.07 6.66
C LYS A 247 -13.13 -7.32 5.26
N PRO A 248 -13.98 -7.79 4.33
CA PRO A 248 -13.57 -7.98 2.94
C PRO A 248 -13.30 -6.64 2.26
N THR A 249 -12.66 -6.69 1.10
CA THR A 249 -12.33 -5.48 0.34
C THR A 249 -12.89 -5.56 -1.08
N ILE A 250 -13.58 -4.53 -1.52
CA ILE A 250 -13.80 -4.26 -2.94
C ILE A 250 -12.59 -3.50 -3.45
N SER A 251 -11.90 -4.00 -4.47
CA SER A 251 -10.73 -3.36 -5.05
C SER A 251 -10.71 -3.50 -6.57
N THR A 252 -9.58 -3.24 -7.21
CA THR A 252 -9.45 -3.31 -8.66
C THR A 252 -8.50 -4.41 -9.11
N LYS A 253 -8.58 -4.82 -10.38
CA LYS A 253 -7.64 -5.74 -11.02
C LYS A 253 -6.34 -5.06 -11.44
N ALA A 254 -5.99 -3.90 -10.86
CA ALA A 254 -4.84 -3.12 -11.25
C ALA A 254 -3.53 -3.63 -10.65
N HIS A 255 -2.53 -3.83 -11.50
CA HIS A 255 -1.12 -4.07 -11.15
C HIS A 255 -0.91 -5.23 -10.13
N GLY A 256 -0.40 -4.92 -8.94
CA GLY A 256 -0.10 -5.91 -7.91
C GLY A 256 -1.29 -6.32 -7.03
N ILE A 257 -2.46 -5.69 -7.20
CA ILE A 257 -3.65 -5.98 -6.39
C ILE A 257 -4.06 -7.45 -6.51
N PRO A 258 -4.22 -8.05 -7.71
CA PRO A 258 -4.64 -9.45 -7.86
C PRO A 258 -3.63 -10.48 -7.33
N TYR A 259 -2.42 -10.04 -7.00
CA TYR A 259 -1.38 -10.87 -6.38
C TYR A 259 -1.37 -10.80 -4.85
N THR A 260 -2.18 -9.89 -4.29
CA THR A 260 -2.35 -9.68 -2.85
C THR A 260 -3.75 -10.02 -2.39
N LEU A 261 -4.75 -9.75 -3.22
CA LEU A 261 -6.17 -9.99 -2.98
C LEU A 261 -6.69 -11.04 -3.96
N HIS A 262 -7.59 -11.92 -3.52
CA HIS A 262 -8.10 -13.03 -4.31
C HIS A 262 -9.57 -12.79 -4.65
N ASP A 263 -9.85 -12.55 -5.94
CA ASP A 263 -11.21 -12.26 -6.42
C ASP A 263 -12.20 -13.37 -6.04
N ARG A 264 -13.38 -12.97 -5.54
CA ARG A 264 -14.47 -13.84 -5.10
C ARG A 264 -14.11 -14.83 -3.97
N LYS A 265 -12.93 -14.67 -3.36
CA LYS A 265 -12.49 -15.48 -2.24
C LYS A 265 -12.39 -14.67 -0.94
N ASP A 266 -11.56 -13.64 -0.91
CA ASP A 266 -11.39 -12.73 0.23
C ASP A 266 -11.77 -11.28 -0.10
N SER A 267 -11.97 -11.01 -1.37
CA SER A 267 -12.23 -9.69 -1.95
C SER A 267 -13.12 -9.80 -3.18
N ILE A 268 -13.63 -8.68 -3.68
CA ILE A 268 -14.22 -8.59 -5.00
C ILE A 268 -13.40 -7.59 -5.81
N LEU A 269 -12.93 -8.03 -6.98
CA LEU A 269 -12.08 -7.21 -7.85
C LEU A 269 -12.85 -6.76 -9.09
N VAL A 270 -12.93 -5.43 -9.28
CA VAL A 270 -13.56 -4.78 -10.43
C VAL A 270 -12.52 -4.21 -11.40
N GLU A 271 -12.92 -3.87 -12.61
CA GLU A 271 -12.03 -3.19 -13.55
C GLU A 271 -11.69 -1.77 -13.06
N SER A 272 -10.42 -1.38 -13.20
CA SER A 272 -9.95 -0.08 -12.74
C SER A 272 -10.64 1.07 -13.47
N GLY A 273 -11.24 2.00 -12.72
CA GLY A 273 -11.99 3.13 -13.27
C GLY A 273 -13.45 2.80 -13.65
N ASN A 274 -13.88 1.55 -13.51
CA ASN A 274 -15.26 1.15 -13.80
C ASN A 274 -16.20 1.43 -12.61
N PHE A 275 -16.68 2.67 -12.53
CA PHE A 275 -17.54 3.10 -11.42
C PHE A 275 -18.92 2.41 -11.43
N LYS A 276 -19.40 1.93 -12.58
CA LYS A 276 -20.67 1.18 -12.66
C LYS A 276 -20.54 -0.18 -12.00
N GLU A 277 -19.54 -0.96 -12.41
CA GLU A 277 -19.24 -2.26 -11.77
C GLU A 277 -18.97 -2.09 -10.27
N LEU A 278 -18.25 -1.01 -9.88
CA LEU A 278 -18.01 -0.69 -8.49
C LEU A 278 -19.30 -0.44 -7.72
N SER A 279 -20.24 0.33 -8.29
CA SER A 279 -21.55 0.58 -7.66
C SER A 279 -22.37 -0.68 -7.49
N ASP A 280 -22.38 -1.57 -8.50
CA ASP A 280 -23.12 -2.84 -8.46
C ASP A 280 -22.57 -3.75 -7.35
N VAL A 281 -21.25 -3.85 -7.22
CA VAL A 281 -20.58 -4.66 -6.18
C VAL A 281 -20.78 -4.07 -4.77
N ILE A 282 -20.81 -2.74 -4.61
CA ILE A 282 -21.17 -2.11 -3.34
C ILE A 282 -22.58 -2.52 -2.91
N VAL A 283 -23.56 -2.42 -3.82
CA VAL A 283 -24.94 -2.84 -3.55
C VAL A 283 -25.02 -4.33 -3.27
N GLU A 284 -24.28 -5.16 -4.00
CA GLU A 284 -24.19 -6.62 -3.77
C GLU A 284 -23.79 -6.91 -2.33
N LEU A 285 -22.69 -6.34 -1.83
CA LEU A 285 -22.20 -6.61 -0.47
C LEU A 285 -23.09 -6.00 0.62
N LEU A 286 -23.74 -4.88 0.37
CA LEU A 286 -24.71 -4.30 1.30
C LEU A 286 -25.97 -5.16 1.44
N ASN A 287 -26.39 -5.85 0.38
CA ASN A 287 -27.55 -6.73 0.38
C ASN A 287 -27.24 -8.13 0.93
N ASP A 288 -26.05 -8.65 0.73
CA ASP A 288 -25.66 -10.02 1.09
C ASP A 288 -24.64 -10.04 2.23
N LYS A 289 -25.12 -9.90 3.45
CA LYS A 289 -24.29 -9.92 4.67
C LYS A 289 -23.58 -11.26 4.85
N ILE A 290 -24.18 -12.36 4.45
CA ILE A 290 -23.58 -13.70 4.57
C ILE A 290 -22.35 -13.78 3.68
N LYS A 291 -22.46 -13.33 2.43
CA LYS A 291 -21.33 -13.27 1.50
C LYS A 291 -20.23 -12.34 2.01
N CYS A 292 -20.61 -11.17 2.54
CA CYS A 292 -19.67 -10.23 3.13
C CYS A 292 -18.86 -10.88 4.27
N GLU A 293 -19.52 -11.59 5.19
CA GLU A 293 -18.91 -12.31 6.30
C GLU A 293 -17.99 -13.45 5.82
N GLN A 294 -18.44 -14.23 4.83
CA GLN A 294 -17.64 -15.31 4.25
C GLN A 294 -16.34 -14.81 3.63
N LEU A 295 -16.41 -13.78 2.79
CA LEU A 295 -15.23 -13.14 2.19
C LEU A 295 -14.29 -12.58 3.27
N GLY A 296 -14.86 -11.93 4.30
CA GLY A 296 -14.07 -11.39 5.41
C GLY A 296 -13.37 -12.46 6.22
N MET A 297 -13.99 -13.63 6.40
CA MET A 297 -13.41 -14.75 7.12
C MET A 297 -12.25 -15.39 6.35
N GLU A 298 -12.40 -15.59 5.05
CA GLU A 298 -11.33 -16.06 4.16
C GLU A 298 -10.12 -15.08 4.18
N GLY A 299 -10.40 -13.76 4.14
CA GLY A 299 -9.35 -12.75 4.27
C GLY A 299 -8.63 -12.80 5.62
N TYR A 300 -9.37 -13.03 6.71
CA TYR A 300 -8.79 -13.19 8.04
C TYR A 300 -7.87 -14.41 8.12
N GLU A 301 -8.28 -15.55 7.62
CA GLU A 301 -7.46 -16.75 7.58
C GLU A 301 -6.20 -16.55 6.73
N TYR A 302 -6.33 -15.89 5.58
CA TYR A 302 -5.21 -15.56 4.71
C TYR A 302 -4.17 -14.67 5.43
N VAL A 303 -4.62 -13.62 6.10
CA VAL A 303 -3.70 -12.71 6.83
C VAL A 303 -3.02 -13.44 7.98
N GLN A 304 -3.73 -14.26 8.75
CA GLN A 304 -3.16 -15.05 9.84
C GLN A 304 -2.06 -15.98 9.34
N LYS A 305 -2.29 -16.64 8.23
CA LYS A 305 -1.40 -17.67 7.69
C LYS A 305 -0.26 -17.10 6.84
N GLU A 306 -0.55 -16.10 5.99
CA GLU A 306 0.39 -15.70 4.94
C GLU A 306 0.96 -14.29 5.11
N CYS A 307 0.23 -13.36 5.71
CA CYS A 307 0.56 -11.94 5.73
C CYS A 307 0.71 -11.36 7.15
N ASN A 308 1.22 -12.14 8.10
CA ASN A 308 1.55 -11.61 9.42
C ASN A 308 3.04 -11.22 9.53
N SER A 309 3.32 -10.19 10.33
CA SER A 309 4.66 -9.62 10.48
C SER A 309 5.69 -10.58 11.07
N ARG A 310 5.27 -11.54 11.91
CA ARG A 310 6.17 -12.56 12.48
C ARG A 310 6.66 -13.52 11.39
N LYS A 311 5.77 -13.98 10.50
CA LYS A 311 6.13 -14.82 9.36
C LYS A 311 7.07 -14.08 8.41
N MET A 312 6.73 -12.81 8.07
CA MET A 312 7.58 -11.96 7.24
C MET A 312 8.98 -11.79 7.84
N ALA A 313 9.08 -11.46 9.13
CA ALA A 313 10.36 -11.31 9.82
C ALA A 313 11.18 -12.59 9.83
N LYS A 314 10.54 -13.76 10.07
CA LYS A 314 11.21 -15.06 10.03
C LYS A 314 11.74 -15.38 8.63
N GLN A 315 11.00 -15.10 7.58
CA GLN A 315 11.47 -15.30 6.21
C GLN A 315 12.68 -14.41 5.88
N ILE A 316 12.64 -13.14 6.28
CA ILE A 316 13.77 -12.21 6.10
C ILE A 316 14.99 -12.67 6.89
N LEU A 317 14.82 -13.11 8.14
CA LEU A 317 15.90 -13.64 8.96
C LEU A 317 16.56 -14.87 8.31
N ASN A 318 15.76 -15.80 7.80
CA ASN A 318 16.28 -16.97 7.08
C ASN A 318 17.12 -16.57 5.84
N ILE A 319 16.72 -15.49 5.14
CA ILE A 319 17.51 -14.96 4.02
C ILE A 319 18.85 -14.41 4.52
N TYR A 320 18.86 -13.66 5.63
CA TYR A 320 20.10 -13.16 6.24
C TYR A 320 21.06 -14.30 6.60
N GLU A 321 20.57 -15.33 7.29
CA GLU A 321 21.39 -16.48 7.72
C GLU A 321 22.01 -17.25 6.54
N LYS A 322 21.27 -17.36 5.42
CA LYS A 322 21.77 -18.04 4.21
C LYS A 322 22.89 -17.29 3.50
N ILE A 323 22.89 -15.95 3.55
CA ILE A 323 23.86 -15.16 2.80
C ILE A 323 25.02 -14.66 3.65
N SER A 324 24.96 -14.75 4.98
CA SER A 324 26.04 -14.39 5.90
C SER A 324 27.08 -15.51 6.06
N LYS A 325 26.74 -16.72 5.60
CA LYS A 325 27.65 -17.88 5.52
C LYS A 325 28.48 -17.83 4.24
#